data_60a322af8ac7e9ad21f116287ef1001d
#
_entry.id   60a322af8ac7e9ad21f116287ef1001d
#
_cell.length_a   1.000
_cell.length_b   1.000
_cell.length_c   1.000
_cell.angle_alpha   90.00
_cell.angle_beta   90.00
_cell.angle_gamma   90.00
#
_symmetry.space_group_name_H-M   'P 1'
#
loop_
_entity.id
_entity.type
_entity.pdbx_description
1 polymer ?
#
loop_
_entity_poly.entity_id
_entity_poly.type
_entity_poly.pdbx_seq_one_letter_code
_entity_poly.pdbx_strand_id
1 'polypeptide(L)'
;MLNERSLLSQFLHFVAATVASLMVFSLYSIVDGLMVAKGVGEYAMAAVNLAVPFTNVLFSIGVIFAVGTSTIIAIYLGQNQGEKANSLFSQNIVLLTCVGLTITVLVFVFLEPFAVLLGAKGVTYQYTIDYLRGLAPFALCFIISYNMEVLIKTDGYPRLAILTVITGCLANCVLDYIAIFVLNLGVWGAAFATGLSQLLTCIIYLRHFLGGHNTFHFVKFRMDWGIYKRLIPLGFADGVTELCNGVMIFLFNRVILRCLGDDGLVCYTIIAYVNTLIINTMLGISQGSQPLVSYHYGKGDAAGYKKLLRYGFTAVGIMTAVIFAGVMIFAPQIAGIFLGAEKPELLGSAAGALRRYGLCYILLGSNILMGGFLTAVEQPKAAISISVGRGLAFQAGALLLLAAAVGGTGIWFAPVISEALCAVMAVWFLRRFLRKTAA
;
A
#
# COMPACT_ATOMS: atom_id res chain seq x y z
N MET A 1 -5.83 27.24 4.66
CA MET A 1 -4.48 26.68 4.89
C MET A 1 -3.68 26.31 3.63
N LEU A 2 -4.31 26.04 2.48
CA LEU A 2 -3.60 25.77 1.20
C LEU A 2 -3.09 27.06 0.50
N ASN A 3 -3.47 28.23 0.95
CA ASN A 3 -3.27 29.50 0.21
C ASN A 3 -1.99 30.29 0.54
N GLU A 4 -1.25 29.95 1.60
CA GLU A 4 -0.08 30.76 2.03
C GLU A 4 1.28 30.21 1.58
N ARG A 5 1.34 28.95 1.11
CA ARG A 5 2.59 28.31 0.68
C ARG A 5 2.64 28.18 -0.83
N SER A 6 3.86 28.26 -1.40
CA SER A 6 4.05 27.94 -2.83
C SER A 6 3.59 26.50 -3.14
N LEU A 7 3.07 26.26 -4.34
CA LEU A 7 2.59 24.94 -4.77
C LEU A 7 3.67 23.84 -4.62
N LEU A 8 4.93 24.20 -4.85
CA LEU A 8 6.06 23.29 -4.63
C LEU A 8 6.24 22.92 -3.15
N SER A 9 6.12 23.90 -2.25
CA SER A 9 6.23 23.66 -0.81
C SER A 9 5.11 22.77 -0.30
N GLN A 10 3.88 22.95 -0.81
CA GLN A 10 2.76 22.07 -0.50
C GLN A 10 3.02 20.64 -1.01
N PHE A 11 3.43 20.50 -2.27
CA PHE A 11 3.79 19.20 -2.87
C PHE A 11 4.84 18.47 -2.04
N LEU A 12 5.97 19.12 -1.73
CA LEU A 12 7.04 18.52 -0.94
C LEU A 12 6.57 18.10 0.44
N HIS A 13 5.74 18.92 1.09
CA HIS A 13 5.22 18.64 2.42
C HIS A 13 4.32 17.39 2.45
N PHE A 14 3.41 17.27 1.48
CA PHE A 14 2.51 16.12 1.37
C PHE A 14 3.25 14.84 0.98
N VAL A 15 4.13 14.94 -0.03
CA VAL A 15 4.90 13.80 -0.53
C VAL A 15 5.87 13.29 0.54
N ALA A 16 6.66 14.16 1.17
CA ALA A 16 7.62 13.75 2.19
C ALA A 16 6.92 13.05 3.37
N ALA A 17 5.79 13.58 3.85
CA ALA A 17 5.03 12.96 4.92
C ALA A 17 4.48 11.58 4.51
N THR A 18 3.97 11.44 3.28
CA THR A 18 3.41 10.16 2.82
C THR A 18 4.50 9.11 2.58
N VAL A 19 5.61 9.48 1.95
CA VAL A 19 6.77 8.58 1.79
C VAL A 19 7.27 8.12 3.16
N ALA A 20 7.45 9.05 4.11
CA ALA A 20 7.90 8.70 5.44
C ALA A 20 6.92 7.78 6.19
N SER A 21 5.61 7.99 6.07
CA SER A 21 4.59 7.10 6.66
C SER A 21 4.72 5.67 6.13
N LEU A 22 4.81 5.50 4.81
CA LEU A 22 4.92 4.17 4.19
C LEU A 22 6.24 3.48 4.49
N MET A 23 7.34 4.24 4.61
CA MET A 23 8.64 3.70 5.02
C MET A 23 8.63 3.23 6.47
N VAL A 24 8.09 4.03 7.39
CA VAL A 24 7.95 3.66 8.81
C VAL A 24 7.08 2.40 8.94
N PHE A 25 5.97 2.33 8.22
CA PHE A 25 5.10 1.15 8.20
C PHE A 25 5.82 -0.10 7.70
N SER A 26 6.66 0.02 6.66
CA SER A 26 7.44 -1.10 6.13
C SER A 26 8.48 -1.61 7.14
N LEU A 27 9.20 -0.69 7.80
CA LEU A 27 10.18 -1.06 8.82
C LEU A 27 9.53 -1.71 10.04
N TYR A 28 8.42 -1.15 10.48
CA TYR A 28 7.64 -1.71 11.57
C TYR A 28 7.19 -3.15 11.28
N SER A 29 6.68 -3.45 10.10
CA SER A 29 6.22 -4.80 9.73
C SER A 29 7.33 -5.85 9.82
N ILE A 30 8.58 -5.46 9.56
CA ILE A 30 9.74 -6.35 9.73
C ILE A 30 10.02 -6.59 11.21
N VAL A 31 9.95 -5.56 12.04
CA VAL A 31 10.19 -5.66 13.49
C VAL A 31 9.14 -6.54 14.16
N ASP A 32 7.86 -6.34 13.83
CA ASP A 32 6.73 -7.15 14.33
C ASP A 32 6.93 -8.65 14.02
N GLY A 33 7.22 -8.98 12.76
CA GLY A 33 7.50 -10.37 12.36
C GLY A 33 8.69 -10.98 13.11
N LEU A 34 9.75 -10.21 13.37
CA LEU A 34 10.91 -10.68 14.14
C LEU A 34 10.57 -10.91 15.61
N MET A 35 9.72 -10.08 16.22
CA MET A 35 9.27 -10.26 17.61
C MET A 35 8.47 -11.54 17.77
N VAL A 36 7.53 -11.82 16.88
CA VAL A 36 6.76 -13.08 16.88
C VAL A 36 7.68 -14.30 16.70
N ALA A 37 8.60 -14.25 15.72
CA ALA A 37 9.52 -15.35 15.45
C ALA A 37 10.41 -15.69 16.66
N LYS A 38 10.96 -14.67 17.34
CA LYS A 38 11.85 -14.85 18.48
C LYS A 38 11.12 -15.16 19.78
N GLY A 39 9.92 -14.60 19.97
CA GLY A 39 9.20 -14.71 21.24
C GLY A 39 8.26 -15.90 21.33
N VAL A 40 7.69 -16.36 20.20
CA VAL A 40 6.71 -17.46 20.18
C VAL A 40 7.21 -18.67 19.40
N GLY A 41 8.00 -18.43 18.34
CA GLY A 41 8.64 -19.48 17.55
C GLY A 41 8.22 -19.51 16.07
N GLU A 42 8.87 -20.39 15.30
CA GLU A 42 8.75 -20.45 13.84
C GLU A 42 7.33 -20.85 13.37
N TYR A 43 6.66 -21.76 14.07
CA TYR A 43 5.28 -22.16 13.74
C TYR A 43 4.28 -21.03 13.97
N ALA A 44 4.52 -20.18 14.96
CA ALA A 44 3.74 -18.99 15.23
C ALA A 44 3.89 -17.96 14.10
N MET A 45 5.13 -17.72 13.65
CA MET A 45 5.39 -16.84 12.51
C MET A 45 4.75 -17.39 11.23
N ALA A 46 4.79 -18.71 11.01
CA ALA A 46 4.10 -19.35 9.88
C ALA A 46 2.58 -19.10 9.94
N ALA A 47 1.97 -19.19 11.13
CA ALA A 47 0.54 -18.93 11.32
C ALA A 47 0.18 -17.45 11.05
N VAL A 48 1.00 -16.49 11.48
CA VAL A 48 0.85 -15.07 11.15
C VAL A 48 0.88 -14.87 9.63
N ASN A 49 1.84 -15.52 8.95
CA ASN A 49 1.94 -15.44 7.49
C ASN A 49 0.71 -16.03 6.79
N LEU A 50 0.09 -17.09 7.33
CA LEU A 50 -1.17 -17.63 6.81
C LEU A 50 -2.33 -16.64 6.97
N ALA A 51 -2.30 -15.74 7.97
CA ALA A 51 -3.31 -14.71 8.18
C ALA A 51 -3.09 -13.44 7.33
N VAL A 52 -1.94 -13.26 6.68
CA VAL A 52 -1.66 -12.09 5.82
C VAL A 52 -2.73 -11.85 4.76
N PRO A 53 -3.29 -12.85 4.05
CA PRO A 53 -4.38 -12.60 3.11
C PRO A 53 -5.60 -11.94 3.73
N PHE A 54 -5.90 -12.23 4.99
CA PHE A 54 -6.99 -11.57 5.70
C PHE A 54 -6.70 -10.09 5.94
N THR A 55 -5.52 -9.75 6.45
CA THR A 55 -5.12 -8.35 6.64
C THR A 55 -5.07 -7.59 5.32
N ASN A 56 -4.61 -8.22 4.23
CA ASN A 56 -4.61 -7.62 2.89
C ASN A 56 -6.02 -7.30 2.39
N VAL A 57 -7.02 -8.13 2.69
CA VAL A 57 -8.43 -7.82 2.36
C VAL A 57 -8.91 -6.61 3.15
N LEU A 58 -8.61 -6.52 4.46
CA LEU A 58 -8.96 -5.35 5.28
C LEU A 58 -8.32 -4.07 4.73
N PHE A 59 -7.02 -4.13 4.40
CA PHE A 59 -6.31 -3.00 3.78
C PHE A 59 -6.88 -2.64 2.42
N SER A 60 -7.18 -3.60 1.55
CA SER A 60 -7.77 -3.34 0.24
C SER A 60 -9.11 -2.61 0.34
N ILE A 61 -9.97 -3.03 1.27
CA ILE A 61 -11.23 -2.32 1.55
C ILE A 61 -10.92 -0.90 2.02
N GLY A 62 -10.01 -0.74 3.00
CA GLY A 62 -9.56 0.56 3.49
C GLY A 62 -9.07 1.47 2.35
N VAL A 63 -8.19 0.95 1.48
CA VAL A 63 -7.62 1.68 0.33
C VAL A 63 -8.70 2.11 -0.67
N ILE A 64 -9.60 1.20 -1.06
CA ILE A 64 -10.67 1.50 -2.02
C ILE A 64 -11.49 2.69 -1.55
N PHE A 65 -11.95 2.64 -0.31
CA PHE A 65 -12.76 3.73 0.24
C PHE A 65 -11.94 4.97 0.57
N ALA A 66 -10.70 4.83 1.03
CA ALA A 66 -9.83 5.97 1.34
C ALA A 66 -9.51 6.81 0.11
N VAL A 67 -8.98 6.16 -0.94
CA VAL A 67 -8.56 6.84 -2.18
C VAL A 67 -9.77 7.41 -2.91
N GLY A 68 -10.86 6.63 -3.04
CA GLY A 68 -12.07 7.10 -3.70
C GLY A 68 -12.70 8.29 -2.98
N THR A 69 -12.85 8.22 -1.66
CA THR A 69 -13.42 9.31 -0.85
C THR A 69 -12.53 10.54 -0.84
N SER A 70 -11.22 10.37 -0.65
CA SER A 70 -10.24 11.46 -0.67
C SER A 70 -10.27 12.22 -1.98
N THR A 71 -10.27 11.51 -3.11
CA THR A 71 -10.34 12.10 -4.44
C THR A 71 -11.58 12.96 -4.61
N ILE A 72 -12.78 12.44 -4.27
CA ILE A 72 -14.03 13.17 -4.46
C ILE A 72 -14.17 14.33 -3.45
N ILE A 73 -13.75 14.15 -2.19
CA ILE A 73 -13.72 15.24 -1.20
C ILE A 73 -12.80 16.37 -1.68
N ALA A 74 -11.59 16.05 -2.14
CA ALA A 74 -10.66 17.06 -2.65
C ALA A 74 -11.23 17.83 -3.84
N ILE A 75 -11.94 17.14 -4.76
CA ILE A 75 -12.65 17.76 -5.87
C ILE A 75 -13.77 18.69 -5.38
N TYR A 76 -14.62 18.26 -4.44
CA TYR A 76 -15.66 19.09 -3.85
C TYR A 76 -15.12 20.32 -3.15
N LEU A 77 -14.01 20.18 -2.41
CA LEU A 77 -13.32 21.32 -1.79
C LEU A 77 -12.79 22.30 -2.85
N GLY A 78 -12.23 21.79 -3.95
CA GLY A 78 -11.80 22.61 -5.09
C GLY A 78 -12.95 23.37 -5.77
N GLN A 79 -14.16 22.80 -5.76
CA GLN A 79 -15.40 23.39 -6.28
C GLN A 79 -16.11 24.30 -5.28
N ASN A 80 -15.55 24.52 -4.08
CA ASN A 80 -16.21 25.22 -2.97
C ASN A 80 -17.52 24.56 -2.49
N GLN A 81 -17.65 23.24 -2.64
CA GLN A 81 -18.83 22.46 -2.23
C GLN A 81 -18.57 21.74 -0.89
N GLY A 82 -18.18 22.49 0.15
CA GLY A 82 -17.82 21.93 1.46
C GLY A 82 -18.92 21.08 2.12
N GLU A 83 -20.21 21.44 1.94
CA GLU A 83 -21.33 20.64 2.47
C GLU A 83 -21.39 19.22 1.88
N LYS A 84 -21.09 19.07 0.57
CA LYS A 84 -21.02 17.75 -0.05
C LYS A 84 -19.81 16.96 0.43
N ALA A 85 -18.68 17.63 0.65
CA ALA A 85 -17.49 17.02 1.23
C ALA A 85 -17.78 16.48 2.64
N ASN A 86 -18.43 17.27 3.51
CA ASN A 86 -18.85 16.89 4.85
C ASN A 86 -19.83 15.71 4.84
N SER A 87 -20.82 15.75 3.96
CA SER A 87 -21.79 14.68 3.81
C SER A 87 -21.13 13.37 3.38
N LEU A 88 -20.23 13.41 2.38
CA LEU A 88 -19.52 12.24 1.90
C LEU A 88 -18.59 11.67 2.97
N PHE A 89 -17.85 12.52 3.69
CA PHE A 89 -17.02 12.10 4.82
C PHE A 89 -17.83 11.33 5.85
N SER A 90 -18.95 11.90 6.30
CA SER A 90 -19.81 11.29 7.31
C SER A 90 -20.41 9.96 6.85
N GLN A 91 -20.90 9.90 5.60
CA GLN A 91 -21.42 8.67 4.99
C GLN A 91 -20.35 7.57 4.93
N ASN A 92 -19.15 7.92 4.49
CA ASN A 92 -18.04 6.98 4.33
C ASN A 92 -17.65 6.34 5.66
N ILE A 93 -17.49 7.13 6.72
CA ILE A 93 -17.14 6.61 8.05
C ILE A 93 -18.23 5.68 8.59
N VAL A 94 -19.51 6.04 8.45
CA VAL A 94 -20.62 5.18 8.88
C VAL A 94 -20.65 3.87 8.09
N LEU A 95 -20.50 3.94 6.76
CA LEU A 95 -20.49 2.74 5.92
C LEU A 95 -19.32 1.81 6.30
N LEU A 96 -18.12 2.36 6.47
CA LEU A 96 -16.95 1.57 6.85
C LEU A 96 -17.09 0.98 8.25
N THR A 97 -17.76 1.69 9.16
CA THR A 97 -18.09 1.14 10.48
C THR A 97 -19.01 -0.07 10.36
N CYS A 98 -20.05 0.01 9.54
CA CYS A 98 -20.92 -1.14 9.28
C CYS A 98 -20.16 -2.31 8.62
N VAL A 99 -19.34 -2.02 7.61
CA VAL A 99 -18.52 -3.05 6.93
C VAL A 99 -17.54 -3.71 7.90
N GLY A 100 -16.81 -2.92 8.70
CA GLY A 100 -15.84 -3.46 9.66
C GLY A 100 -16.49 -4.32 10.74
N LEU A 101 -17.63 -3.87 11.30
CA LEU A 101 -18.41 -4.67 12.26
C LEU A 101 -18.94 -5.96 11.63
N THR A 102 -19.43 -5.91 10.40
CA THR A 102 -19.88 -7.11 9.67
C THR A 102 -18.75 -8.11 9.49
N ILE A 103 -17.57 -7.64 9.09
CA ILE A 103 -16.37 -8.50 8.94
C ILE A 103 -15.99 -9.11 10.29
N THR A 104 -15.97 -8.31 11.37
CA THR A 104 -15.69 -8.81 12.72
C THR A 104 -16.65 -9.96 13.08
N VAL A 105 -17.96 -9.76 12.92
CA VAL A 105 -18.96 -10.80 13.22
C VAL A 105 -18.76 -12.03 12.35
N LEU A 106 -18.56 -11.87 11.04
CA LEU A 106 -18.35 -12.99 10.13
C LEU A 106 -17.10 -13.81 10.48
N VAL A 107 -15.99 -13.15 10.83
CA VAL A 107 -14.77 -13.84 11.22
C VAL A 107 -14.97 -14.62 12.52
N PHE A 108 -15.67 -14.07 13.51
CA PHE A 108 -15.97 -14.80 14.76
C PHE A 108 -16.91 -15.99 14.55
N VAL A 109 -17.95 -15.82 13.72
CA VAL A 109 -18.92 -16.90 13.45
C VAL A 109 -18.28 -18.04 12.64
N PHE A 110 -17.40 -17.69 11.69
CA PHE A 110 -16.76 -18.66 10.78
C PHE A 110 -15.26 -18.82 11.06
N LEU A 111 -14.81 -18.69 12.30
CA LEU A 111 -13.39 -18.65 12.65
C LEU A 111 -12.63 -19.88 12.18
N GLU A 112 -13.15 -21.08 12.49
CA GLU A 112 -12.52 -22.36 12.13
C GLU A 112 -12.53 -22.61 10.61
N PRO A 113 -13.68 -22.53 9.89
CA PRO A 113 -13.70 -22.62 8.42
C PRO A 113 -12.77 -21.62 7.75
N PHE A 114 -12.65 -20.42 8.32
CA PHE A 114 -11.80 -19.37 7.77
C PHE A 114 -10.30 -19.68 7.95
N ALA A 115 -9.89 -20.19 9.11
CA ALA A 115 -8.52 -20.66 9.33
C ALA A 115 -8.13 -21.79 8.35
N VAL A 116 -9.05 -22.75 8.10
CA VAL A 116 -8.83 -23.81 7.12
C VAL A 116 -8.72 -23.26 5.70
N LEU A 117 -9.57 -22.28 5.33
CA LEU A 117 -9.53 -21.61 4.03
C LEU A 117 -8.18 -20.90 3.79
N LEU A 118 -7.59 -20.33 4.84
CA LEU A 118 -6.26 -19.72 4.81
C LEU A 118 -5.12 -20.75 4.70
N GLY A 119 -5.43 -22.05 4.80
CA GLY A 119 -4.45 -23.13 4.67
C GLY A 119 -3.86 -23.63 5.98
N ALA A 120 -4.42 -23.24 7.12
CA ALA A 120 -3.97 -23.70 8.44
C ALA A 120 -4.21 -25.20 8.62
N LYS A 121 -3.16 -25.95 9.01
CA LYS A 121 -3.20 -27.41 9.25
C LYS A 121 -2.21 -27.80 10.36
N GLY A 122 -2.51 -28.94 11.03
CA GLY A 122 -1.61 -29.48 12.03
C GLY A 122 -1.26 -28.47 13.13
N VAL A 123 0.04 -28.23 13.37
CA VAL A 123 0.52 -27.34 14.44
C VAL A 123 0.15 -25.89 14.21
N THR A 124 0.10 -25.42 12.94
CA THR A 124 -0.23 -24.01 12.65
C THR A 124 -1.71 -23.70 12.83
N TYR A 125 -2.60 -24.72 12.90
CA TYR A 125 -4.04 -24.52 12.97
C TYR A 125 -4.45 -23.70 14.20
N GLN A 126 -4.00 -24.14 15.38
CA GLN A 126 -4.35 -23.46 16.63
C GLN A 126 -3.76 -22.04 16.69
N TYR A 127 -2.49 -21.88 16.26
CA TYR A 127 -1.87 -20.56 16.22
C TYR A 127 -2.60 -19.61 15.27
N THR A 128 -3.10 -20.09 14.13
CA THR A 128 -3.88 -19.26 13.19
C THR A 128 -5.22 -18.85 13.79
N ILE A 129 -5.91 -19.75 14.47
CA ILE A 129 -7.16 -19.43 15.20
C ILE A 129 -6.91 -18.39 16.29
N ASP A 130 -5.87 -18.56 17.10
CA ASP A 130 -5.55 -17.64 18.18
C ASP A 130 -5.18 -16.25 17.65
N TYR A 131 -4.43 -16.20 16.54
CA TYR A 131 -4.12 -14.94 15.86
C TYR A 131 -5.36 -14.23 15.32
N LEU A 132 -6.20 -14.94 14.58
CA LEU A 132 -7.46 -14.39 14.05
C LEU A 132 -8.41 -13.94 15.15
N ARG A 133 -8.51 -14.70 16.25
CA ARG A 133 -9.32 -14.34 17.42
C ARG A 133 -8.84 -13.06 18.10
N GLY A 134 -7.52 -12.86 18.15
CA GLY A 134 -6.92 -11.63 18.68
C GLY A 134 -7.12 -10.41 17.77
N LEU A 135 -7.06 -10.62 16.45
CA LEU A 135 -7.09 -9.56 15.43
C LEU A 135 -8.53 -9.14 15.03
N ALA A 136 -9.45 -10.09 14.94
CA ALA A 136 -10.80 -9.87 14.41
C ALA A 136 -11.60 -8.75 15.11
N PRO A 137 -11.52 -8.54 16.44
CA PRO A 137 -12.20 -7.44 17.12
C PRO A 137 -11.83 -6.06 16.58
N PHE A 138 -10.63 -5.95 16.00
CA PHE A 138 -10.04 -4.71 15.52
C PHE A 138 -10.13 -4.55 13.99
N ALA A 139 -10.82 -5.46 13.27
CA ALA A 139 -10.98 -5.36 11.81
C ALA A 139 -11.53 -4.00 11.39
N LEU A 140 -12.49 -3.46 12.16
CA LEU A 140 -13.01 -2.10 12.01
C LEU A 140 -11.90 -1.04 12.10
N CYS A 141 -11.01 -1.18 13.10
CA CYS A 141 -9.94 -0.22 13.35
C CYS A 141 -8.92 -0.21 12.21
N PHE A 142 -8.59 -1.36 11.62
CA PHE A 142 -7.72 -1.46 10.45
C PHE A 142 -8.27 -0.68 9.25
N ILE A 143 -9.54 -0.87 8.95
CA ILE A 143 -10.19 -0.22 7.80
C ILE A 143 -10.29 1.29 8.03
N ILE A 144 -10.71 1.71 9.23
CA ILE A 144 -10.93 3.12 9.55
C ILE A 144 -9.62 3.87 9.73
N SER A 145 -8.59 3.29 10.38
CA SER A 145 -7.31 3.96 10.59
C SER A 145 -6.66 4.35 9.27
N TYR A 146 -6.59 3.42 8.31
CA TYR A 146 -6.05 3.71 6.99
C TYR A 146 -6.89 4.76 6.23
N ASN A 147 -8.22 4.63 6.28
CA ASN A 147 -9.11 5.59 5.65
C ASN A 147 -8.93 7.01 6.23
N MET A 148 -8.90 7.15 7.55
CA MET A 148 -8.70 8.44 8.21
C MET A 148 -7.29 9.01 7.98
N GLU A 149 -6.25 8.16 7.88
CA GLU A 149 -4.89 8.59 7.53
C GLU A 149 -4.87 9.34 6.20
N VAL A 150 -5.52 8.80 5.17
CA VAL A 150 -5.61 9.43 3.86
C VAL A 150 -6.46 10.71 3.92
N LEU A 151 -7.58 10.68 4.64
CA LEU A 151 -8.49 11.83 4.76
C LEU A 151 -7.86 12.98 5.56
N ILE A 152 -7.05 12.74 6.58
CA ILE A 152 -6.30 13.78 7.31
C ILE A 152 -5.29 14.48 6.39
N LYS A 153 -4.64 13.75 5.50
CA LYS A 153 -3.79 14.36 4.46
C LYS A 153 -4.63 15.25 3.55
N THR A 154 -5.80 14.79 3.13
CA THR A 154 -6.75 15.57 2.30
C THR A 154 -7.24 16.82 3.02
N ASP A 155 -7.41 16.75 4.34
CA ASP A 155 -7.76 17.89 5.21
C ASP A 155 -6.62 18.92 5.36
N GLY A 156 -5.42 18.62 4.85
CA GLY A 156 -4.26 19.53 4.88
C GLY A 156 -3.32 19.31 6.06
N TYR A 157 -3.43 18.20 6.80
CA TYR A 157 -2.60 17.87 7.96
C TYR A 157 -1.69 16.65 7.77
N PRO A 158 -0.83 16.59 6.73
CA PRO A 158 0.02 15.42 6.47
C PRO A 158 1.04 15.16 7.58
N ARG A 159 1.45 16.18 8.35
CA ARG A 159 2.30 16.00 9.53
C ARG A 159 1.62 15.23 10.65
N LEU A 160 0.33 15.48 10.87
CA LEU A 160 -0.44 14.71 11.86
C LEU A 160 -0.56 13.25 11.41
N ALA A 161 -0.79 13.00 10.13
CA ALA A 161 -0.86 11.64 9.60
C ALA A 161 0.42 10.85 9.91
N ILE A 162 1.61 11.37 9.56
CA ILE A 162 2.88 10.67 9.82
C ILE A 162 3.16 10.51 11.32
N LEU A 163 2.92 11.53 12.14
CA LEU A 163 3.14 11.44 13.60
C LEU A 163 2.24 10.37 14.21
N THR A 164 0.99 10.24 13.76
CA THR A 164 0.07 9.20 14.23
C THR A 164 0.55 7.81 13.80
N VAL A 165 1.03 7.65 12.55
CA VAL A 165 1.62 6.37 12.09
C VAL A 165 2.81 5.99 12.95
N ILE A 166 3.75 6.92 13.20
CA ILE A 166 4.91 6.67 14.07
C ILE A 166 4.46 6.26 15.47
N THR A 167 3.50 6.98 16.04
CA THR A 167 2.95 6.68 17.38
C THR A 167 2.32 5.29 17.41
N GLY A 168 1.54 4.92 16.39
CA GLY A 168 0.94 3.59 16.27
C GLY A 168 1.99 2.47 16.17
N CYS A 169 3.03 2.66 15.33
CA CYS A 169 4.12 1.70 15.17
C CYS A 169 4.92 1.52 16.47
N LEU A 170 5.26 2.62 17.16
CA LEU A 170 5.96 2.56 18.45
C LEU A 170 5.10 1.89 19.53
N ALA A 171 3.82 2.26 19.61
CA ALA A 171 2.89 1.64 20.55
C ALA A 171 2.77 0.14 20.30
N ASN A 172 2.70 -0.28 19.02
CA ASN A 172 2.65 -1.70 18.69
C ASN A 172 3.93 -2.42 19.13
N CYS A 173 5.13 -1.91 18.82
CA CYS A 173 6.38 -2.52 19.25
C CYS A 173 6.45 -2.69 20.79
N VAL A 174 5.98 -1.69 21.54
CA VAL A 174 5.93 -1.78 23.02
C VAL A 174 4.91 -2.80 23.48
N LEU A 175 3.71 -2.78 22.89
CA LEU A 175 2.64 -3.71 23.24
C LEU A 175 2.99 -5.15 22.88
N ASP A 176 3.63 -5.39 21.72
CA ASP A 176 4.14 -6.71 21.32
C ASP A 176 5.18 -7.23 22.30
N TYR A 177 6.14 -6.38 22.70
CA TYR A 177 7.12 -6.76 23.72
C TYR A 177 6.44 -7.16 25.01
N ILE A 178 5.48 -6.38 25.50
CA ILE A 178 4.75 -6.68 26.74
C ILE A 178 3.93 -7.95 26.58
N ALA A 179 3.16 -8.09 25.50
CA ALA A 179 2.26 -9.22 25.29
C ALA A 179 3.01 -10.55 25.09
N ILE A 180 4.11 -10.52 24.33
CA ILE A 180 4.87 -11.72 23.97
C ILE A 180 5.85 -12.11 25.08
N PHE A 181 6.70 -11.17 25.55
CA PHE A 181 7.85 -11.49 26.41
C PHE A 181 7.57 -11.30 27.90
N VAL A 182 6.63 -10.42 28.28
CA VAL A 182 6.31 -10.18 29.70
C VAL A 182 5.10 -10.99 30.13
N LEU A 183 4.02 -10.94 29.36
CA LEU A 183 2.75 -11.61 29.69
C LEU A 183 2.65 -13.03 29.12
N ASN A 184 3.55 -13.42 28.21
CA ASN A 184 3.58 -14.74 27.55
C ASN A 184 2.24 -15.13 26.90
N LEU A 185 1.54 -14.18 26.29
CA LEU A 185 0.24 -14.38 25.63
C LEU A 185 0.35 -15.03 24.24
N GLY A 186 1.57 -15.32 23.78
CA GLY A 186 1.82 -15.99 22.51
C GLY A 186 1.32 -15.19 21.29
N VAL A 187 0.86 -15.91 20.27
CA VAL A 187 0.39 -15.32 19.01
C VAL A 187 -0.88 -14.48 19.18
N TRP A 188 -1.76 -14.86 20.10
CA TRP A 188 -2.95 -14.08 20.42
C TRP A 188 -2.57 -12.70 20.96
N GLY A 189 -1.54 -12.64 21.84
CA GLY A 189 -1.03 -11.38 22.38
C GLY A 189 -0.48 -10.45 21.30
N ALA A 190 0.29 -10.98 20.34
CA ALA A 190 0.80 -10.21 19.19
C ALA A 190 -0.36 -9.63 18.35
N ALA A 191 -1.35 -10.45 18.00
CA ALA A 191 -2.52 -10.01 17.24
C ALA A 191 -3.32 -8.93 17.99
N PHE A 192 -3.50 -9.10 19.29
CA PHE A 192 -4.20 -8.14 20.14
C PHE A 192 -3.44 -6.81 20.26
N ALA A 193 -2.12 -6.86 20.41
CA ALA A 193 -1.25 -5.68 20.46
C ALA A 193 -1.31 -4.88 19.14
N THR A 194 -1.28 -5.59 17.99
CA THR A 194 -1.45 -4.98 16.66
C THR A 194 -2.83 -4.31 16.55
N GLY A 195 -3.88 -4.98 16.96
CA GLY A 195 -5.24 -4.42 16.98
C GLY A 195 -5.37 -3.19 17.88
N LEU A 196 -4.78 -3.23 19.07
CA LEU A 196 -4.83 -2.13 20.04
C LEU A 196 -4.05 -0.89 19.51
N SER A 197 -2.94 -1.09 18.80
CA SER A 197 -2.22 0.00 18.15
C SER A 197 -3.05 0.67 17.06
N GLN A 198 -3.83 -0.10 16.28
CA GLN A 198 -4.76 0.44 15.28
C GLN A 198 -5.93 1.20 15.94
N LEU A 199 -6.42 0.74 17.07
CA LEU A 199 -7.43 1.47 17.86
C LEU A 199 -6.87 2.81 18.35
N LEU A 200 -5.62 2.85 18.83
CA LEU A 200 -4.96 4.08 19.25
C LEU A 200 -4.87 5.09 18.08
N THR A 201 -4.46 4.65 16.90
CA THR A 201 -4.41 5.51 15.70
C THR A 201 -5.78 6.02 15.32
N CYS A 202 -6.83 5.18 15.37
CA CYS A 202 -8.21 5.60 15.15
C CYS A 202 -8.65 6.69 16.13
N ILE A 203 -8.32 6.56 17.42
CA ILE A 203 -8.69 7.55 18.45
C ILE A 203 -8.01 8.89 18.17
N ILE A 204 -6.72 8.89 17.80
CA ILE A 204 -5.98 10.12 17.47
C ILE A 204 -6.60 10.82 16.26
N TYR A 205 -6.91 10.06 15.20
CA TYR A 205 -7.53 10.60 14.00
C TYR A 205 -8.95 11.10 14.25
N LEU A 206 -9.76 10.35 15.00
CA LEU A 206 -11.11 10.75 15.35
C LEU A 206 -11.12 12.04 16.17
N ARG A 207 -10.19 12.18 17.13
CA ARG A 207 -10.03 13.42 17.92
C ARG A 207 -9.77 14.63 17.04
N HIS A 208 -9.01 14.48 15.95
CA HIS A 208 -8.78 15.59 15.00
C HIS A 208 -10.12 16.01 14.36
N PHE A 209 -10.90 15.08 13.82
CA PHE A 209 -12.16 15.40 13.15
C PHE A 209 -13.27 15.86 14.09
N LEU A 210 -13.18 15.60 15.38
CA LEU A 210 -14.08 16.13 16.40
C LEU A 210 -13.60 17.47 17.00
N GLY A 211 -12.34 17.87 16.77
CA GLY A 211 -11.71 19.03 17.40
C GLY A 211 -12.02 20.40 16.78
N GLY A 212 -12.78 20.47 15.69
CA GLY A 212 -13.26 21.72 15.09
C GLY A 212 -12.24 22.57 14.31
N HIS A 213 -11.02 22.08 14.07
CA HIS A 213 -9.96 22.75 13.30
C HIS A 213 -9.80 22.17 11.87
N ASN A 214 -10.76 21.35 11.46
CA ASN A 214 -10.79 20.59 10.22
C ASN A 214 -11.53 21.34 9.11
N THR A 215 -11.16 21.06 7.85
CA THR A 215 -11.81 21.62 6.66
C THR A 215 -13.15 20.95 6.40
N PHE A 216 -13.28 19.66 6.73
CA PHE A 216 -14.52 18.91 6.66
C PHE A 216 -14.75 18.13 7.97
N HIS A 217 -16.02 17.98 8.34
CA HIS A 217 -16.44 17.49 9.66
C HIS A 217 -17.69 16.62 9.58
N PHE A 218 -18.02 15.98 10.68
CA PHE A 218 -19.25 15.17 10.79
C PHE A 218 -20.50 16.04 10.70
N VAL A 219 -21.41 15.64 9.82
CA VAL A 219 -22.72 16.28 9.65
C VAL A 219 -23.83 15.23 9.57
N LYS A 220 -25.07 15.65 9.81
CA LYS A 220 -26.23 14.83 9.47
C LYS A 220 -26.32 14.69 7.94
N PHE A 221 -26.51 13.47 7.46
CA PHE A 221 -26.52 13.17 6.03
C PHE A 221 -27.68 12.26 5.65
N ARG A 222 -28.00 12.23 4.37
CA ARG A 222 -28.79 11.16 3.75
C ARG A 222 -27.85 10.30 2.93
N MET A 223 -28.01 8.97 3.01
CA MET A 223 -27.16 8.04 2.25
C MET A 223 -27.38 8.23 0.75
N ASP A 224 -26.35 8.59 0.04
CA ASP A 224 -26.34 8.70 -1.42
C ASP A 224 -25.55 7.55 -2.03
N TRP A 225 -26.25 6.47 -2.38
CA TRP A 225 -25.65 5.31 -3.03
C TRP A 225 -25.11 5.61 -4.44
N GLY A 226 -25.59 6.70 -5.06
CA GLY A 226 -25.13 7.12 -6.39
C GLY A 226 -23.64 7.51 -6.38
N ILE A 227 -23.17 8.13 -5.30
CA ILE A 227 -21.78 8.58 -5.19
C ILE A 227 -20.79 7.41 -5.11
N TYR A 228 -21.20 6.26 -4.57
CA TYR A 228 -20.36 5.07 -4.48
C TYR A 228 -20.09 4.44 -5.85
N LYS A 229 -20.97 4.60 -6.83
CA LYS A 229 -20.71 4.20 -8.22
C LYS A 229 -19.58 5.00 -8.86
N ARG A 230 -19.30 6.20 -8.36
CA ARG A 230 -18.18 7.07 -8.78
C ARG A 230 -16.94 6.79 -7.92
N LEU A 231 -17.09 6.65 -6.62
CA LEU A 231 -16.04 6.47 -5.62
C LEU A 231 -15.34 5.13 -5.76
N ILE A 232 -16.08 4.01 -5.79
CA ILE A 232 -15.51 2.65 -5.78
C ILE A 232 -14.58 2.43 -6.97
N PRO A 233 -14.92 2.76 -8.23
CA PRO A 233 -14.00 2.57 -9.35
C PRO A 233 -12.71 3.39 -9.23
N LEU A 234 -12.74 4.57 -8.58
CA LEU A 234 -11.54 5.38 -8.35
C LEU A 234 -10.58 4.71 -7.37
N GLY A 235 -11.08 4.28 -6.23
CA GLY A 235 -10.26 3.60 -5.24
C GLY A 235 -9.88 2.17 -5.61
N PHE A 236 -10.69 1.51 -6.47
CA PHE A 236 -10.45 0.13 -6.89
C PHE A 236 -9.10 -0.04 -7.62
N ALA A 237 -8.63 0.99 -8.34
CA ALA A 237 -7.34 0.96 -9.01
C ALA A 237 -6.18 0.72 -8.03
N ASP A 238 -6.19 1.41 -6.88
CA ASP A 238 -5.18 1.26 -5.85
C ASP A 238 -5.43 0.00 -5.00
N GLY A 239 -6.68 -0.28 -4.62
CA GLY A 239 -7.03 -1.46 -3.83
C GLY A 239 -6.76 -2.79 -4.52
N VAL A 240 -6.98 -2.89 -5.84
CA VAL A 240 -6.67 -4.10 -6.60
C VAL A 240 -5.17 -4.35 -6.69
N THR A 241 -4.35 -3.31 -6.61
CA THR A 241 -2.89 -3.44 -6.62
C THR A 241 -2.42 -4.28 -5.43
N GLU A 242 -3.01 -4.09 -4.24
CA GLU A 242 -2.68 -4.87 -3.04
C GLU A 242 -3.01 -6.36 -3.20
N LEU A 243 -4.17 -6.66 -3.82
CA LEU A 243 -4.56 -8.04 -4.10
C LEU A 243 -3.64 -8.69 -5.16
N CYS A 244 -3.30 -7.95 -6.21
CA CYS A 244 -2.39 -8.42 -7.26
C CYS A 244 -1.00 -8.75 -6.71
N ASN A 245 -0.48 -7.96 -5.77
CA ASN A 245 0.82 -8.21 -5.14
C ASN A 245 0.88 -9.61 -4.49
N GLY A 246 -0.14 -9.99 -3.73
CA GLY A 246 -0.20 -11.32 -3.11
C GLY A 246 -0.21 -12.46 -4.13
N VAL A 247 -1.01 -12.31 -5.19
CA VAL A 247 -1.09 -13.31 -6.28
C VAL A 247 0.25 -13.43 -7.00
N MET A 248 0.92 -12.31 -7.25
CA MET A 248 2.21 -12.31 -7.95
C MET A 248 3.34 -12.91 -7.12
N ILE A 249 3.40 -12.64 -5.82
CA ILE A 249 4.37 -13.29 -4.93
C ILE A 249 4.21 -14.81 -5.00
N PHE A 250 2.98 -15.31 -4.91
CA PHE A 250 2.70 -16.73 -5.02
C PHE A 250 3.14 -17.30 -6.39
N LEU A 251 2.84 -16.61 -7.48
CA LEU A 251 3.18 -17.05 -8.83
C LEU A 251 4.70 -17.07 -9.04
N PHE A 252 5.41 -16.01 -8.62
CA PHE A 252 6.88 -15.95 -8.68
C PHE A 252 7.52 -17.09 -7.89
N ASN A 253 7.08 -17.32 -6.65
CA ASN A 253 7.60 -18.42 -5.82
C ASN A 253 7.44 -19.78 -6.51
N ARG A 254 6.27 -20.04 -7.11
CA ARG A 254 6.02 -21.29 -7.83
C ARG A 254 6.89 -21.48 -9.07
N VAL A 255 7.03 -20.42 -9.87
CA VAL A 255 7.83 -20.46 -11.11
C VAL A 255 9.32 -20.55 -10.79
N ILE A 256 9.80 -19.76 -9.83
CA ILE A 256 11.20 -19.77 -9.41
C ILE A 256 11.59 -21.12 -8.83
N LEU A 257 10.77 -21.69 -7.94
CA LEU A 257 11.03 -23.00 -7.36
C LEU A 257 11.17 -24.10 -8.42
N ARG A 258 10.35 -24.03 -9.50
CA ARG A 258 10.43 -24.98 -10.60
C ARG A 258 11.68 -24.81 -11.49
N CYS A 259 12.12 -23.55 -11.72
CA CYS A 259 13.15 -23.24 -12.70
C CYS A 259 14.54 -23.09 -12.08
N LEU A 260 14.64 -22.65 -10.84
CA LEU A 260 15.89 -22.26 -10.15
C LEU A 260 16.08 -22.96 -8.80
N GLY A 261 15.07 -23.72 -8.32
CA GLY A 261 15.12 -24.40 -7.02
C GLY A 261 15.14 -23.43 -5.83
N ASP A 262 15.60 -23.94 -4.68
CA ASP A 262 15.61 -23.22 -3.40
C ASP A 262 16.54 -21.99 -3.41
N ASP A 263 17.68 -22.07 -4.07
CA ASP A 263 18.62 -20.95 -4.19
C ASP A 263 18.00 -19.77 -4.94
N GLY A 264 17.21 -20.05 -5.98
CA GLY A 264 16.44 -19.04 -6.70
C GLY A 264 15.39 -18.37 -5.81
N LEU A 265 14.73 -19.15 -4.95
CA LEU A 265 13.75 -18.65 -4.00
C LEU A 265 14.38 -17.71 -2.96
N VAL A 266 15.58 -18.05 -2.47
CA VAL A 266 16.34 -17.17 -1.56
C VAL A 266 16.68 -15.85 -2.26
N CYS A 267 17.17 -15.91 -3.52
CA CYS A 267 17.45 -14.69 -4.29
C CYS A 267 16.19 -13.83 -4.45
N TYR A 268 15.03 -14.43 -4.74
CA TYR A 268 13.76 -13.70 -4.89
C TYR A 268 13.29 -13.08 -3.58
N THR A 269 13.48 -13.76 -2.45
CA THR A 269 13.12 -13.22 -1.13
C THR A 269 13.87 -11.91 -0.85
N ILE A 270 15.16 -11.85 -1.14
CA ILE A 270 15.96 -10.62 -1.01
C ILE A 270 15.40 -9.52 -1.93
N ILE A 271 15.13 -9.87 -3.19
CA ILE A 271 14.54 -8.94 -4.15
C ILE A 271 13.18 -8.43 -3.66
N ALA A 272 12.32 -9.28 -3.10
CA ALA A 272 11.00 -8.92 -2.62
C ALA A 272 11.05 -7.89 -1.48
N TYR A 273 11.97 -8.03 -0.52
CA TYR A 273 12.17 -7.04 0.53
C TYR A 273 12.63 -5.68 -0.02
N VAL A 274 13.62 -5.68 -0.91
CA VAL A 274 14.11 -4.45 -1.56
C VAL A 274 13.00 -3.81 -2.39
N ASN A 275 12.28 -4.61 -3.16
CA ASN A 275 11.18 -4.15 -4.02
C ASN A 275 10.04 -3.50 -3.21
N THR A 276 9.70 -4.05 -2.04
CA THR A 276 8.68 -3.48 -1.14
C THR A 276 9.03 -2.05 -0.71
N LEU A 277 10.28 -1.81 -0.30
CA LEU A 277 10.75 -0.49 0.09
C LEU A 277 10.71 0.49 -1.10
N ILE A 278 11.10 0.04 -2.27
CA ILE A 278 11.10 0.86 -3.49
C ILE A 278 9.68 1.21 -3.93
N ILE A 279 8.79 0.21 -3.97
CA ILE A 279 7.38 0.43 -4.32
C ILE A 279 6.75 1.42 -3.35
N ASN A 280 6.93 1.25 -2.03
CA ASN A 280 6.36 2.13 -1.02
C ASN A 280 6.89 3.58 -1.13
N THR A 281 8.15 3.76 -1.53
CA THR A 281 8.68 5.09 -1.84
C THR A 281 7.96 5.73 -3.02
N MET A 282 7.78 5.00 -4.13
CA MET A 282 7.12 5.50 -5.32
C MET A 282 5.61 5.72 -5.12
N LEU A 283 4.95 4.82 -4.39
CA LEU A 283 3.56 4.98 -3.95
C LEU A 283 3.39 6.22 -3.07
N GLY A 284 4.34 6.49 -2.17
CA GLY A 284 4.33 7.67 -1.31
C GLY A 284 4.36 8.97 -2.11
N ILE A 285 5.14 9.04 -3.20
CA ILE A 285 5.16 10.19 -4.10
C ILE A 285 3.81 10.35 -4.82
N SER A 286 3.28 9.26 -5.34
CA SER A 286 2.00 9.25 -6.06
C SER A 286 0.84 9.63 -5.14
N GLN A 287 0.63 8.88 -4.05
CA GLN A 287 -0.48 9.09 -3.11
C GLN A 287 -0.39 10.43 -2.37
N GLY A 288 0.83 10.89 -2.04
CA GLY A 288 1.03 12.20 -1.43
C GLY A 288 0.62 13.35 -2.35
N SER A 289 0.75 13.20 -3.66
CA SER A 289 0.35 14.21 -4.64
C SER A 289 -1.15 14.18 -4.99
N GLN A 290 -1.83 13.05 -4.84
CA GLN A 290 -3.22 12.86 -5.28
C GLN A 290 -4.21 13.90 -4.72
N PRO A 291 -4.24 14.20 -3.40
CA PRO A 291 -5.20 15.19 -2.87
C PRO A 291 -5.02 16.59 -3.49
N LEU A 292 -3.76 16.99 -3.72
CA LEU A 292 -3.46 18.28 -4.34
C LEU A 292 -3.90 18.32 -5.81
N VAL A 293 -3.63 17.26 -6.56
CA VAL A 293 -4.05 17.13 -7.97
C VAL A 293 -5.58 17.15 -8.06
N SER A 294 -6.29 16.39 -7.21
CA SER A 294 -7.75 16.32 -7.19
C SER A 294 -8.39 17.68 -6.83
N TYR A 295 -7.79 18.40 -5.88
CA TYR A 295 -8.23 19.75 -5.51
C TYR A 295 -8.13 20.74 -6.68
N HIS A 296 -6.95 20.80 -7.35
CA HIS A 296 -6.76 21.69 -8.52
C HIS A 296 -7.61 21.25 -9.71
N TYR A 297 -7.82 19.93 -9.88
CA TYR A 297 -8.74 19.42 -10.89
C TYR A 297 -10.19 19.87 -10.62
N GLY A 298 -10.66 19.74 -9.38
CA GLY A 298 -11.97 20.21 -8.96
C GLY A 298 -12.17 21.70 -9.15
N LYS A 299 -11.12 22.50 -8.90
CA LYS A 299 -11.11 23.96 -9.10
C LYS A 299 -11.12 24.37 -10.60
N GLY A 300 -10.89 23.44 -11.53
CA GLY A 300 -10.69 23.75 -12.94
C GLY A 300 -9.32 24.35 -13.27
N ASP A 301 -8.37 24.32 -12.34
CA ASP A 301 -7.02 24.86 -12.50
C ASP A 301 -6.11 23.86 -13.25
N ALA A 302 -6.23 23.89 -14.59
CA ALA A 302 -5.44 23.01 -15.44
C ALA A 302 -3.93 23.27 -15.35
N ALA A 303 -3.50 24.50 -15.11
CA ALA A 303 -2.10 24.84 -14.93
C ALA A 303 -1.56 24.24 -13.61
N GLY A 304 -2.33 24.32 -12.53
CA GLY A 304 -1.99 23.77 -11.22
C GLY A 304 -1.78 22.26 -11.24
N TYR A 305 -2.75 21.48 -11.69
CA TYR A 305 -2.59 20.02 -11.71
C TYR A 305 -1.54 19.51 -12.70
N LYS A 306 -1.33 20.19 -13.86
CA LYS A 306 -0.23 19.88 -14.79
C LYS A 306 1.14 20.18 -14.16
N LYS A 307 1.25 21.26 -13.39
CA LYS A 307 2.47 21.61 -12.65
C LYS A 307 2.78 20.60 -11.55
N LEU A 308 1.76 20.15 -10.82
CA LEU A 308 1.90 19.06 -9.83
C LEU A 308 2.35 17.75 -10.46
N LEU A 309 1.81 17.39 -11.63
CA LEU A 309 2.26 16.22 -12.39
C LEU A 309 3.75 16.34 -12.77
N ARG A 310 4.19 17.54 -13.22
CA ARG A 310 5.61 17.79 -13.51
C ARG A 310 6.48 17.63 -12.28
N TYR A 311 6.07 18.16 -11.11
CA TYR A 311 6.78 17.97 -9.85
C TYR A 311 6.84 16.49 -9.47
N GLY A 312 5.76 15.74 -9.66
CA GLY A 312 5.72 14.30 -9.46
C GLY A 312 6.74 13.57 -10.32
N PHE A 313 6.79 13.84 -11.63
CA PHE A 313 7.80 13.24 -12.53
C PHE A 313 9.23 13.62 -12.15
N THR A 314 9.47 14.85 -11.70
CA THR A 314 10.79 15.27 -11.22
C THR A 314 11.18 14.51 -9.96
N ALA A 315 10.29 14.40 -8.99
CA ALA A 315 10.54 13.66 -7.74
C ALA A 315 10.78 12.16 -8.02
N VAL A 316 9.92 11.54 -8.83
CA VAL A 316 10.08 10.14 -9.27
C VAL A 316 11.40 9.97 -10.01
N GLY A 317 11.75 10.87 -10.94
CA GLY A 317 13.00 10.78 -11.70
C GLY A 317 14.24 10.82 -10.82
N ILE A 318 14.28 11.74 -9.84
CA ILE A 318 15.38 11.83 -8.86
C ILE A 318 15.46 10.54 -8.03
N MET A 319 14.32 10.09 -7.47
CA MET A 319 14.30 8.87 -6.66
C MET A 319 14.67 7.62 -7.47
N THR A 320 14.18 7.52 -8.70
CA THR A 320 14.55 6.44 -9.62
C THR A 320 16.05 6.43 -9.88
N ALA A 321 16.67 7.58 -10.16
CA ALA A 321 18.11 7.67 -10.39
C ALA A 321 18.91 7.22 -9.16
N VAL A 322 18.53 7.67 -7.97
CA VAL A 322 19.18 7.31 -6.70
C VAL A 322 19.02 5.81 -6.42
N ILE A 323 17.79 5.30 -6.52
CA ILE A 323 17.49 3.89 -6.24
C ILE A 323 18.16 2.98 -7.25
N PHE A 324 18.07 3.29 -8.54
CA PHE A 324 18.69 2.51 -9.60
C PHE A 324 20.21 2.46 -9.46
N ALA A 325 20.86 3.61 -9.26
CA ALA A 325 22.29 3.66 -9.00
C ALA A 325 22.67 2.87 -7.73
N GLY A 326 21.91 3.04 -6.64
CA GLY A 326 22.12 2.30 -5.39
C GLY A 326 22.02 0.78 -5.60
N VAL A 327 21.00 0.29 -6.28
CA VAL A 327 20.84 -1.15 -6.57
C VAL A 327 21.96 -1.65 -7.49
N MET A 328 22.32 -0.91 -8.53
CA MET A 328 23.38 -1.35 -9.48
C MET A 328 24.76 -1.41 -8.81
N ILE A 329 25.10 -0.43 -7.97
CA ILE A 329 26.39 -0.33 -7.29
C ILE A 329 26.47 -1.28 -6.08
N PHE A 330 25.46 -1.25 -5.21
CA PHE A 330 25.47 -1.91 -3.91
C PHE A 330 24.74 -3.26 -3.89
N ALA A 331 24.38 -3.87 -5.04
CA ALA A 331 23.70 -5.16 -5.07
C ALA A 331 24.41 -6.27 -4.25
N PRO A 332 25.76 -6.44 -4.29
CA PRO A 332 26.43 -7.44 -3.46
C PRO A 332 26.33 -7.15 -1.96
N GLN A 333 26.44 -5.88 -1.55
CA GLN A 333 26.33 -5.46 -0.16
C GLN A 333 24.91 -5.67 0.36
N ILE A 334 23.90 -5.30 -0.46
CA ILE A 334 22.48 -5.53 -0.13
C ILE A 334 22.21 -7.02 0.04
N ALA A 335 22.66 -7.87 -0.89
CA ALA A 335 22.52 -9.31 -0.77
C ALA A 335 23.26 -9.87 0.46
N GLY A 336 24.42 -9.32 0.77
CA GLY A 336 25.26 -9.72 1.92
C GLY A 336 24.58 -9.45 3.28
N ILE A 337 23.74 -8.42 3.39
CA ILE A 337 22.97 -8.16 4.61
C ILE A 337 22.05 -9.34 4.98
N PHE A 338 21.52 -10.05 3.96
CA PHE A 338 20.58 -11.16 4.15
C PHE A 338 21.26 -12.52 4.22
N LEU A 339 22.36 -12.73 3.48
CA LEU A 339 22.98 -14.06 3.30
C LEU A 339 24.16 -14.34 4.24
N GLY A 340 24.74 -13.30 4.85
CA GLY A 340 25.99 -13.46 5.57
C GLY A 340 27.18 -13.83 4.66
N ALA A 341 28.33 -14.12 5.27
CA ALA A 341 29.57 -14.41 4.54
C ALA A 341 29.75 -15.89 4.14
N GLU A 342 28.84 -16.78 4.53
CA GLU A 342 29.00 -18.23 4.45
C GLU A 342 28.80 -18.85 3.05
N LYS A 343 28.14 -18.13 2.12
CA LYS A 343 27.76 -18.65 0.78
C LYS A 343 28.11 -17.68 -0.35
N PRO A 344 29.38 -17.56 -0.77
CA PRO A 344 29.80 -16.56 -1.77
C PRO A 344 29.16 -16.76 -3.17
N GLU A 345 28.91 -18.01 -3.58
CA GLU A 345 28.26 -18.30 -4.87
C GLU A 345 26.82 -17.83 -4.92
N LEU A 346 26.09 -18.03 -3.83
CA LEU A 346 24.70 -17.56 -3.70
C LEU A 346 24.64 -16.03 -3.65
N LEU A 347 25.63 -15.40 -3.01
CA LEU A 347 25.78 -13.94 -2.98
C LEU A 347 25.91 -13.35 -4.39
N GLY A 348 26.76 -13.95 -5.23
CA GLY A 348 26.93 -13.53 -6.62
C GLY A 348 25.65 -13.69 -7.45
N SER A 349 24.97 -14.82 -7.27
CA SER A 349 23.69 -15.11 -7.93
C SER A 349 22.60 -14.14 -7.51
N ALA A 350 22.47 -13.85 -6.23
CA ALA A 350 21.48 -12.91 -5.68
C ALA A 350 21.74 -11.47 -6.15
N ALA A 351 23.00 -11.02 -6.13
CA ALA A 351 23.39 -9.71 -6.64
C ALA A 351 23.11 -9.57 -8.14
N GLY A 352 23.41 -10.62 -8.93
CA GLY A 352 23.09 -10.67 -10.35
C GLY A 352 21.61 -10.64 -10.65
N ALA A 353 20.81 -11.39 -9.88
CA ALA A 353 19.35 -11.40 -9.97
C ALA A 353 18.75 -10.03 -9.60
N LEU A 354 19.23 -9.42 -8.51
CA LEU A 354 18.79 -8.09 -8.07
C LEU A 354 19.07 -7.00 -9.12
N ARG A 355 20.24 -7.03 -9.76
CA ARG A 355 20.57 -6.08 -10.84
C ARG A 355 19.67 -6.25 -12.05
N ARG A 356 19.40 -7.48 -12.49
CA ARG A 356 18.51 -7.76 -13.65
C ARG A 356 17.07 -7.33 -13.34
N TYR A 357 16.56 -7.72 -12.19
CA TYR A 357 15.24 -7.30 -11.71
C TYR A 357 15.17 -5.77 -11.59
N GLY A 358 16.20 -5.15 -11.02
CA GLY A 358 16.26 -3.71 -10.77
C GLY A 358 16.15 -2.81 -12.01
N LEU A 359 16.35 -3.33 -13.22
CA LEU A 359 16.09 -2.59 -14.46
C LEU A 359 14.62 -2.11 -14.55
N CYS A 360 13.67 -2.82 -13.94
CA CYS A 360 12.27 -2.41 -13.93
C CYS A 360 12.04 -1.09 -13.18
N TYR A 361 12.91 -0.75 -12.21
CA TYR A 361 12.76 0.47 -11.40
C TYR A 361 12.84 1.75 -12.20
N ILE A 362 13.45 1.72 -13.40
CA ILE A 362 13.53 2.87 -14.32
C ILE A 362 12.12 3.36 -14.71
N LEU A 363 11.18 2.45 -14.92
CA LEU A 363 9.82 2.76 -15.38
C LEU A 363 8.77 2.68 -14.27
N LEU A 364 9.02 1.88 -13.24
CA LEU A 364 8.09 1.56 -12.17
C LEU A 364 7.47 2.82 -11.52
N GLY A 365 8.32 3.76 -11.10
CA GLY A 365 7.86 4.98 -10.43
C GLY A 365 6.98 5.85 -11.33
N SER A 366 7.34 5.98 -12.60
CA SER A 366 6.57 6.75 -13.59
C SER A 366 5.19 6.12 -13.85
N ASN A 367 5.11 4.79 -13.91
CA ASN A 367 3.85 4.08 -14.09
C ASN A 367 2.93 4.24 -12.89
N ILE A 368 3.47 4.14 -11.67
CA ILE A 368 2.74 4.38 -10.42
C ILE A 368 2.20 5.81 -10.38
N LEU A 369 3.04 6.80 -10.70
CA LEU A 369 2.65 8.20 -10.72
C LEU A 369 1.54 8.48 -11.74
N MET A 370 1.65 7.94 -12.96
CA MET A 370 0.63 8.11 -14.00
C MET A 370 -0.72 7.48 -13.60
N GLY A 371 -0.69 6.30 -12.97
CA GLY A 371 -1.88 5.65 -12.44
C GLY A 371 -2.56 6.52 -11.38
N GLY A 372 -1.84 6.95 -10.35
CA GLY A 372 -2.36 7.80 -9.29
C GLY A 372 -2.84 9.18 -9.78
N PHE A 373 -2.14 9.78 -10.75
CA PHE A 373 -2.61 11.02 -11.37
C PHE A 373 -3.96 10.81 -12.09
N LEU A 374 -4.11 9.74 -12.86
CA LEU A 374 -5.36 9.43 -13.56
C LEU A 374 -6.50 9.11 -12.59
N THR A 375 -6.23 8.50 -11.44
CA THR A 375 -7.18 8.39 -10.33
C THR A 375 -7.61 9.77 -9.85
N ALA A 376 -6.66 10.65 -9.58
CA ALA A 376 -6.89 11.99 -9.05
C ALA A 376 -7.70 12.91 -9.98
N VAL A 377 -7.65 12.68 -11.30
CA VAL A 377 -8.42 13.42 -12.32
C VAL A 377 -9.61 12.64 -12.86
N GLU A 378 -10.13 11.71 -12.07
CA GLU A 378 -11.34 10.93 -12.36
C GLU A 378 -11.33 10.15 -13.69
N GLN A 379 -10.22 9.46 -13.95
CA GLN A 379 -10.10 8.53 -15.08
C GLN A 379 -10.01 7.06 -14.58
N PRO A 380 -11.04 6.50 -13.91
CA PRO A 380 -10.94 5.21 -13.22
C PRO A 380 -10.63 4.06 -14.18
N LYS A 381 -11.19 4.06 -15.38
CA LYS A 381 -10.90 3.01 -16.37
C LYS A 381 -9.42 2.95 -16.73
N ALA A 382 -8.80 4.11 -16.93
CA ALA A 382 -7.37 4.18 -17.23
C ALA A 382 -6.52 3.76 -16.02
N ALA A 383 -6.85 4.24 -14.82
CA ALA A 383 -6.15 3.88 -13.60
C ALA A 383 -6.22 2.37 -13.32
N ILE A 384 -7.43 1.76 -13.38
CA ILE A 384 -7.62 0.31 -13.22
C ILE A 384 -6.83 -0.48 -14.25
N SER A 385 -6.86 -0.06 -15.54
CA SER A 385 -6.10 -0.74 -16.59
C SER A 385 -4.61 -0.74 -16.32
N ILE A 386 -4.05 0.38 -15.82
CA ILE A 386 -2.65 0.50 -15.44
C ILE A 386 -2.34 -0.40 -14.24
N SER A 387 -3.17 -0.36 -13.19
CA SER A 387 -2.95 -1.15 -11.96
C SER A 387 -3.03 -2.66 -12.23
N VAL A 388 -4.07 -3.12 -12.93
CA VAL A 388 -4.23 -4.54 -13.27
C VAL A 388 -3.19 -5.00 -14.30
N GLY A 389 -2.92 -4.16 -15.30
CA GLY A 389 -1.90 -4.45 -16.32
C GLY A 389 -0.53 -4.65 -15.67
N ARG A 390 -0.08 -3.69 -14.89
CA ARG A 390 1.21 -3.72 -14.18
C ARG A 390 1.25 -4.81 -13.10
N GLY A 391 0.24 -4.83 -12.24
CA GLY A 391 0.22 -5.67 -11.05
C GLY A 391 -0.03 -7.15 -11.33
N LEU A 392 -0.67 -7.50 -12.45
CA LEU A 392 -1.03 -8.89 -12.71
C LEU A 392 -0.84 -9.29 -14.18
N ALA A 393 -1.58 -8.68 -15.13
CA ALA A 393 -1.70 -9.22 -16.47
C ALA A 393 -0.37 -9.26 -17.23
N PHE A 394 0.33 -8.14 -17.32
CA PHE A 394 1.62 -8.08 -18.02
C PHE A 394 2.72 -8.81 -17.26
N GLN A 395 2.70 -8.73 -15.93
CA GLN A 395 3.74 -9.36 -15.11
C GLN A 395 3.62 -10.88 -15.09
N ALA A 396 2.41 -11.43 -14.94
CA ALA A 396 2.19 -12.87 -15.01
C ALA A 396 2.46 -13.39 -16.43
N GLY A 397 1.98 -12.71 -17.46
CA GLY A 397 2.25 -13.06 -18.85
C GLY A 397 3.75 -13.10 -19.18
N ALA A 398 4.48 -12.02 -18.83
CA ALA A 398 5.93 -11.96 -19.04
C ALA A 398 6.67 -13.04 -18.24
N LEU A 399 6.29 -13.27 -16.98
CA LEU A 399 6.90 -14.30 -16.14
C LEU A 399 6.77 -15.70 -16.75
N LEU A 400 5.55 -16.08 -17.15
CA LEU A 400 5.29 -17.40 -17.71
C LEU A 400 5.95 -17.60 -19.08
N LEU A 401 5.91 -16.57 -19.95
CA LEU A 401 6.54 -16.61 -21.25
C LEU A 401 8.07 -16.71 -21.15
N LEU A 402 8.70 -15.90 -20.31
CA LEU A 402 10.15 -15.93 -20.14
C LEU A 402 10.64 -17.19 -19.43
N ALA A 403 9.90 -17.72 -18.48
CA ALA A 403 10.21 -18.99 -17.84
C ALA A 403 10.18 -20.15 -18.85
N ALA A 404 9.21 -20.13 -19.78
CA ALA A 404 9.09 -21.17 -20.81
C ALA A 404 10.15 -21.01 -21.94
N ALA A 405 10.46 -19.79 -22.36
CA ALA A 405 11.31 -19.52 -23.52
C ALA A 405 12.82 -19.47 -23.19
N VAL A 406 13.18 -18.90 -22.03
CA VAL A 406 14.57 -18.59 -21.65
C VAL A 406 15.01 -19.36 -20.42
N GLY A 407 14.06 -19.91 -19.65
CA GLY A 407 14.35 -20.61 -18.41
C GLY A 407 14.64 -19.66 -17.23
N GLY A 408 15.36 -20.16 -16.22
CA GLY A 408 15.53 -19.47 -14.92
C GLY A 408 16.09 -18.06 -14.96
N THR A 409 17.04 -17.79 -15.88
CA THR A 409 17.62 -16.44 -16.00
C THR A 409 16.66 -15.40 -16.58
N GLY A 410 15.71 -15.84 -17.41
CA GLY A 410 14.69 -14.97 -18.01
C GLY A 410 13.68 -14.42 -17.00
N ILE A 411 13.42 -15.14 -15.92
CA ILE A 411 12.45 -14.78 -14.88
C ILE A 411 12.70 -13.38 -14.32
N TRP A 412 13.98 -13.01 -14.13
CA TRP A 412 14.37 -11.72 -13.57
C TRP A 412 14.06 -10.52 -14.47
N PHE A 413 13.81 -10.74 -15.77
CA PHE A 413 13.42 -9.70 -16.71
C PHE A 413 11.89 -9.55 -16.85
N ALA A 414 11.10 -10.44 -16.26
CA ALA A 414 9.64 -10.37 -16.36
C ALA A 414 9.06 -9.02 -15.88
N PRO A 415 9.51 -8.44 -14.75
CA PRO A 415 9.05 -7.12 -14.33
C PRO A 415 9.46 -6.00 -15.29
N VAL A 416 10.62 -6.12 -15.95
CA VAL A 416 11.09 -5.11 -16.92
C VAL A 416 10.15 -5.04 -18.12
N ILE A 417 9.78 -6.20 -18.67
CA ILE A 417 8.82 -6.27 -19.80
C ILE A 417 7.44 -5.76 -19.35
N SER A 418 7.00 -6.16 -18.16
CA SER A 418 5.72 -5.72 -17.60
C SER A 418 5.67 -4.19 -17.47
N GLU A 419 6.69 -3.58 -16.87
CA GLU A 419 6.73 -2.14 -16.68
C GLU A 419 6.88 -1.39 -18.02
N ALA A 420 7.57 -1.94 -19.02
CA ALA A 420 7.67 -1.37 -20.35
C ALA A 420 6.32 -1.37 -21.08
N LEU A 421 5.59 -2.49 -21.07
CA LEU A 421 4.25 -2.57 -21.65
C LEU A 421 3.26 -1.63 -20.93
N CYS A 422 3.36 -1.58 -19.60
CA CYS A 422 2.57 -0.68 -18.80
C CYS A 422 2.88 0.80 -19.14
N ALA A 423 4.14 1.17 -19.31
CA ALA A 423 4.53 2.53 -19.64
C ALA A 423 3.93 3.00 -20.98
N VAL A 424 3.92 2.14 -22.01
CA VAL A 424 3.26 2.45 -23.29
C VAL A 424 1.78 2.74 -23.07
N MET A 425 1.09 1.88 -22.35
CA MET A 425 -0.33 2.03 -22.05
C MET A 425 -0.61 3.28 -21.20
N ALA A 426 0.18 3.52 -20.15
CA ALA A 426 0.01 4.65 -19.23
C ALA A 426 0.26 5.99 -19.95
N VAL A 427 1.29 6.08 -20.78
CA VAL A 427 1.57 7.26 -21.61
C VAL A 427 0.45 7.52 -22.61
N TRP A 428 -0.12 6.47 -23.20
CA TRP A 428 -1.25 6.63 -24.13
C TRP A 428 -2.48 7.21 -23.42
N PHE A 429 -2.86 6.70 -22.24
CA PHE A 429 -3.97 7.24 -21.46
C PHE A 429 -3.72 8.68 -20.99
N LEU A 430 -2.51 8.95 -20.49
CA LEU A 430 -2.13 10.28 -20.04
C LEU A 430 -2.18 11.31 -21.20
N ARG A 431 -1.61 10.99 -22.35
CA ARG A 431 -1.66 11.86 -23.54
C ARG A 431 -3.08 12.09 -24.03
N ARG A 432 -3.92 11.06 -24.01
CA ARG A 432 -5.35 11.17 -24.39
C ARG A 432 -6.09 12.12 -23.45
N PHE A 433 -5.86 12.02 -22.13
CA PHE A 433 -6.45 12.94 -21.16
C PHE A 433 -5.96 14.38 -21.36
N LEU A 434 -4.65 14.60 -21.47
CA LEU A 434 -4.07 15.93 -21.60
C LEU A 434 -4.49 16.64 -22.89
N ARG A 435 -4.69 15.92 -24.00
CA ARG A 435 -5.23 16.48 -25.27
C ARG A 435 -6.68 16.93 -25.12
N LYS A 436 -7.52 16.16 -24.43
CA LYS A 436 -8.92 16.52 -24.19
C LYS A 436 -9.09 17.77 -23.31
N THR A 437 -8.12 18.03 -22.43
CA THR A 437 -8.15 19.19 -21.52
C THR A 437 -7.38 20.40 -22.06
N ALA A 438 -6.80 20.29 -23.25
CA ALA A 438 -6.15 21.40 -23.98
C ALA A 438 -7.05 21.99 -25.08
N ALA A 439 -8.09 21.26 -25.51
CA ALA A 439 -9.16 21.71 -26.39
C ALA A 439 -10.33 22.28 -25.57
#